data_861ef2ad0841d7f6e9cd03bee7969d22
#
_entry.id   861ef2ad0841d7f6e9cd03bee7969d22
#
_cell.length_a   1.000
_cell.length_b   1.000
_cell.length_c   1.000
_cell.angle_alpha   90.00
_cell.angle_beta   90.00
_cell.angle_gamma   90.00
#
_symmetry.space_group_name_H-M   'P 1'
#
loop_
_entity.id
_entity.type
_entity.pdbx_description
1 polymer ?
#
loop_
_entity_poly.entity_id
_entity_poly.type
_entity_poly.pdbx_seq_one_letter_code
_entity_poly.pdbx_strand_id
1 'polypeptide(L)'
;MKKVAIIISLISVPFLAAAQSIFDKYDDMDQVGSVVVNQKMFEMLADIETNDQDSASIINQAKMLNNLTVYTTSSLEVTKTMAQDVAKYIMSSNLEELMRIKEGNSSIKFYILEGSDDNHVKELLMFVKGLTTMTKNQNITINGIQPIVETVLLSLKGTIDLREVSKLTAKLNVPGGELLKKATKE
;
A
#
# COMPACT_ATOMS: atom_id res chain seq x y z
N MET A 1 -58.46 28.74 -19.06
CA MET A 1 -57.50 28.75 -17.98
C MET A 1 -56.57 27.57 -18.22
N LYS A 2 -55.42 27.82 -18.83
CA LYS A 2 -54.43 26.77 -19.20
C LYS A 2 -53.47 26.57 -18.01
N LYS A 3 -53.50 25.40 -17.40
CA LYS A 3 -52.55 25.01 -16.34
C LYS A 3 -51.23 24.59 -17.00
N VAL A 4 -50.20 25.41 -16.88
CA VAL A 4 -48.85 25.09 -17.30
C VAL A 4 -48.22 24.27 -16.17
N ALA A 5 -48.05 22.97 -16.41
CA ALA A 5 -47.29 22.10 -15.52
C ALA A 5 -45.78 22.25 -15.85
N ILE A 6 -45.04 22.91 -14.99
CA ILE A 6 -43.59 22.99 -15.06
C ILE A 6 -43.05 21.68 -14.51
N ILE A 7 -42.59 20.81 -15.40
CA ILE A 7 -41.82 19.59 -15.04
C ILE A 7 -40.40 20.06 -14.78
N ILE A 8 -40.05 20.21 -13.50
CA ILE A 8 -38.67 20.38 -13.08
C ILE A 8 -37.99 18.99 -13.18
N SER A 9 -37.33 18.77 -14.31
CA SER A 9 -36.47 17.62 -14.50
C SER A 9 -35.21 17.84 -13.61
N LEU A 10 -35.19 17.18 -12.45
CA LEU A 10 -34.04 17.15 -11.57
C LEU A 10 -32.99 16.31 -12.26
N ILE A 11 -32.07 16.97 -12.98
CA ILE A 11 -30.89 16.33 -13.57
C ILE A 11 -30.01 15.91 -12.41
N SER A 12 -30.16 14.68 -11.98
CA SER A 12 -29.17 14.00 -11.11
C SER A 12 -27.90 13.78 -11.90
N VAL A 13 -26.98 14.75 -11.85
CA VAL A 13 -25.62 14.56 -12.32
C VAL A 13 -25.02 13.51 -11.40
N PRO A 14 -24.63 12.33 -11.90
CA PRO A 14 -23.83 11.43 -11.09
C PRO A 14 -22.53 12.17 -10.78
N PHE A 15 -22.33 12.53 -9.52
CA PHE A 15 -21.03 12.91 -9.01
C PHE A 15 -20.13 11.68 -9.23
N LEU A 16 -19.41 11.67 -10.36
CA LEU A 16 -18.20 10.87 -10.50
C LEU A 16 -17.19 11.53 -9.57
N ALA A 17 -17.35 11.29 -8.28
CA ALA A 17 -16.26 11.49 -7.33
C ALA A 17 -15.18 10.52 -7.83
N ALA A 18 -14.23 11.04 -8.59
CA ALA A 18 -12.94 10.37 -8.75
C ALA A 18 -12.53 10.03 -7.32
N ALA A 19 -12.42 8.74 -7.03
CA ALA A 19 -12.12 8.27 -5.69
C ALA A 19 -10.66 8.63 -5.40
N GLN A 20 -10.43 9.91 -5.06
CA GLN A 20 -9.17 10.36 -4.53
C GLN A 20 -8.91 9.56 -3.26
N SER A 21 -7.72 8.94 -3.19
CA SER A 21 -7.31 8.26 -2.00
C SER A 21 -7.22 9.27 -0.86
N ILE A 22 -7.68 8.89 0.34
CA ILE A 22 -7.49 9.71 1.55
C ILE A 22 -6.00 10.06 1.77
N PHE A 23 -5.10 9.35 1.10
CA PHE A 23 -3.65 9.49 1.20
C PHE A 23 -3.04 10.45 0.18
N ASP A 24 -3.76 10.82 -0.90
CA ASP A 24 -3.23 11.69 -1.97
C ASP A 24 -2.74 13.04 -1.45
N LYS A 25 -3.29 13.51 -0.33
CA LYS A 25 -2.83 14.74 0.34
C LYS A 25 -1.37 14.70 0.81
N TYR A 26 -0.77 13.50 0.94
CA TYR A 26 0.61 13.34 1.36
C TYR A 26 1.60 13.57 0.21
N ASP A 27 1.16 13.55 -1.05
CA ASP A 27 2.03 13.80 -2.21
C ASP A 27 2.62 15.21 -2.22
N ASP A 28 1.86 16.19 -1.71
CA ASP A 28 2.24 17.60 -1.71
C ASP A 28 2.85 18.07 -0.38
N MET A 29 3.10 17.17 0.57
CA MET A 29 3.66 17.55 1.87
C MET A 29 5.20 17.52 1.88
N ASP A 30 5.86 18.65 2.16
CA ASP A 30 7.34 18.78 2.22
C ASP A 30 8.02 17.77 3.17
N GLN A 31 7.30 17.31 4.22
CA GLN A 31 7.82 16.38 5.23
C GLN A 31 7.56 14.92 4.88
N VAL A 32 7.06 14.64 3.68
CA VAL A 32 6.72 13.30 3.21
C VAL A 32 7.45 13.01 1.92
N GLY A 33 8.22 11.91 1.92
CA GLY A 33 8.71 11.33 0.68
C GLY A 33 7.61 10.46 0.10
N SER A 34 7.32 10.61 -1.20
CA SER A 34 6.33 9.79 -1.91
C SER A 34 6.94 9.05 -3.10
N VAL A 35 6.47 7.82 -3.33
CA VAL A 35 6.72 7.05 -4.54
C VAL A 35 5.37 6.54 -5.03
N VAL A 36 5.02 6.88 -6.26
CA VAL A 36 3.78 6.43 -6.90
C VAL A 36 4.13 5.71 -8.19
N VAL A 37 3.74 4.43 -8.27
CA VAL A 37 3.89 3.60 -9.47
C VAL A 37 2.49 3.24 -9.96
N ASN A 38 2.14 3.70 -11.15
CA ASN A 38 0.85 3.43 -11.76
C ASN A 38 0.88 2.16 -12.64
N GLN A 39 -0.29 1.73 -13.09
CA GLN A 39 -0.45 0.56 -13.94
C GLN A 39 0.46 0.59 -15.17
N LYS A 40 0.61 1.75 -15.81
CA LYS A 40 1.44 1.86 -17.02
C LYS A 40 2.90 1.51 -16.76
N MET A 41 3.44 1.89 -15.60
CA MET A 41 4.80 1.53 -15.21
C MET A 41 4.94 0.02 -14.98
N PHE A 42 3.93 -0.61 -14.36
CA PHE A 42 3.92 -2.07 -14.19
C PHE A 42 3.83 -2.81 -15.53
N GLU A 43 3.04 -2.32 -16.49
CA GLU A 43 2.98 -2.86 -17.83
C GLU A 43 4.37 -2.79 -18.53
N MET A 44 5.05 -1.64 -18.41
CA MET A 44 6.40 -1.48 -18.98
C MET A 44 7.42 -2.42 -18.33
N LEU A 45 7.35 -2.62 -17.02
CA LEU A 45 8.21 -3.59 -16.32
C LEU A 45 7.90 -5.03 -16.76
N ALA A 46 6.66 -5.31 -17.09
CA ALA A 46 6.20 -6.62 -17.52
C ALA A 46 6.63 -7.00 -18.95
N ASP A 47 7.03 -6.02 -19.75
CA ASP A 47 7.57 -6.25 -21.12
C ASP A 47 9.07 -6.61 -21.12
N ILE A 48 9.70 -6.64 -19.93
CA ILE A 48 11.11 -7.04 -19.83
C ILE A 48 11.22 -8.56 -19.97
N GLU A 49 11.93 -8.99 -21.01
CA GLU A 49 12.25 -10.40 -21.21
C GLU A 49 13.30 -10.89 -20.20
N THR A 50 13.06 -12.05 -19.61
CA THR A 50 14.01 -12.69 -18.70
C THR A 50 14.01 -14.21 -18.88
N ASN A 51 15.19 -14.80 -18.78
CA ASN A 51 15.37 -16.25 -18.78
C ASN A 51 15.41 -16.83 -17.36
N ASP A 52 15.38 -15.95 -16.33
CA ASP A 52 15.37 -16.36 -14.93
C ASP A 52 13.95 -16.59 -14.44
N GLN A 53 13.67 -17.80 -13.94
CA GLN A 53 12.33 -18.21 -13.50
C GLN A 53 11.77 -17.38 -12.35
N ASP A 54 12.65 -16.93 -11.45
CA ASP A 54 12.25 -16.10 -10.32
C ASP A 54 11.86 -14.69 -10.78
N SER A 55 12.64 -14.12 -11.72
CA SER A 55 12.34 -12.84 -12.35
C SER A 55 11.05 -12.90 -13.18
N ALA A 56 10.81 -14.00 -13.89
CA ALA A 56 9.57 -14.22 -14.63
C ALA A 56 8.33 -14.23 -13.73
N SER A 57 8.43 -14.82 -12.52
CA SER A 57 7.33 -14.79 -11.52
C SER A 57 7.03 -13.36 -11.06
N ILE A 58 8.06 -12.56 -10.76
CA ILE A 58 7.92 -11.15 -10.37
C ILE A 58 7.27 -10.33 -11.49
N ILE A 59 7.72 -10.52 -12.72
CA ILE A 59 7.20 -9.84 -13.91
C ILE A 59 5.72 -10.20 -14.12
N ASN A 60 5.35 -11.47 -14.00
CA ASN A 60 3.96 -11.90 -14.12
C ASN A 60 3.07 -11.30 -13.03
N GLN A 61 3.57 -11.21 -11.79
CA GLN A 61 2.85 -10.52 -10.72
C GLN A 61 2.69 -9.03 -11.03
N ALA A 62 3.71 -8.37 -11.57
CA ALA A 62 3.65 -6.95 -11.94
C ALA A 62 2.53 -6.63 -12.94
N LYS A 63 2.23 -7.54 -13.88
CA LYS A 63 1.11 -7.38 -14.85
C LYS A 63 -0.26 -7.27 -14.18
N MET A 64 -0.40 -7.81 -12.98
CA MET A 64 -1.66 -7.84 -12.24
C MET A 64 -1.80 -6.65 -11.28
N LEU A 65 -0.77 -5.81 -11.18
CA LEU A 65 -0.76 -4.66 -10.29
C LEU A 65 -1.26 -3.40 -11.01
N ASN A 66 -2.04 -2.61 -10.29
CA ASN A 66 -2.63 -1.37 -10.82
C ASN A 66 -1.94 -0.13 -10.26
N ASN A 67 -1.56 -0.18 -8.98
CA ASN A 67 -0.96 0.95 -8.29
C ASN A 67 -0.11 0.49 -7.11
N LEU A 68 1.04 1.15 -6.93
CA LEU A 68 1.82 1.11 -5.70
C LEU A 68 2.05 2.54 -5.27
N THR A 69 1.70 2.83 -4.02
CA THR A 69 1.99 4.12 -3.39
C THR A 69 2.74 3.86 -2.09
N VAL A 70 3.83 4.59 -1.91
CA VAL A 70 4.64 4.54 -0.68
C VAL A 70 4.84 5.95 -0.17
N TYR A 71 4.47 6.19 1.07
CA TYR A 71 4.74 7.43 1.79
C TYR A 71 5.70 7.16 2.95
N THR A 72 6.68 8.03 3.10
CA THR A 72 7.67 7.95 4.17
C THR A 72 7.80 9.30 4.87
N THR A 73 7.95 9.29 6.19
CA THR A 73 8.18 10.52 6.95
C THR A 73 9.00 10.27 8.20
N SER A 74 9.76 11.29 8.61
CA SER A 74 10.41 11.36 9.93
C SER A 74 9.64 12.23 10.92
N SER A 75 8.58 12.93 10.48
CA SER A 75 7.77 13.81 11.31
C SER A 75 6.79 13.02 12.18
N LEU A 76 6.86 13.21 13.50
CA LEU A 76 5.92 12.61 14.45
C LEU A 76 4.49 13.16 14.30
N GLU A 77 4.35 14.42 13.88
CA GLU A 77 3.05 15.03 13.64
C GLU A 77 2.38 14.41 12.42
N VAL A 78 3.12 14.30 11.30
CA VAL A 78 2.63 13.61 10.09
C VAL A 78 2.33 12.13 10.38
N THR A 79 3.18 11.45 11.16
CA THR A 79 2.94 10.06 11.60
C THR A 79 1.61 9.92 12.34
N LYS A 80 1.28 10.87 13.22
CA LYS A 80 0.02 10.87 13.96
C LYS A 80 -1.19 11.06 13.04
N THR A 81 -1.08 11.98 12.08
CA THR A 81 -2.11 12.23 11.07
C THR A 81 -2.30 11.01 10.17
N MET A 82 -1.21 10.41 9.66
CA MET A 82 -1.25 9.18 8.86
C MET A 82 -1.93 8.04 9.62
N ALA A 83 -1.62 7.87 10.91
CA ALA A 83 -2.25 6.82 11.71
C ALA A 83 -3.77 6.99 11.83
N GLN A 84 -4.27 8.23 11.93
CA GLN A 84 -5.70 8.53 11.95
C GLN A 84 -6.36 8.24 10.59
N ASP A 85 -5.70 8.62 9.50
CA ASP A 85 -6.24 8.40 8.16
C ASP A 85 -6.21 6.92 7.78
N VAL A 86 -5.17 6.19 8.16
CA VAL A 86 -5.12 4.73 8.00
C VAL A 86 -6.29 4.08 8.75
N ALA A 87 -6.56 4.50 10.00
CA ALA A 87 -7.68 3.96 10.75
C ALA A 87 -9.04 4.23 10.07
N LYS A 88 -9.24 5.44 9.55
CA LYS A 88 -10.45 5.79 8.78
C LYS A 88 -10.56 4.97 7.50
N TYR A 89 -9.44 4.84 6.76
CA TYR A 89 -9.40 4.11 5.51
C TYR A 89 -9.74 2.63 5.68
N ILE A 90 -9.16 1.97 6.69
CA ILE A 90 -9.46 0.57 7.01
C ILE A 90 -10.96 0.37 7.22
N MET A 91 -11.60 1.26 8.01
CA MET A 91 -13.03 1.18 8.30
C MET A 91 -13.90 1.43 7.06
N SER A 92 -13.55 2.43 6.24
CA SER A 92 -14.36 2.81 5.07
C SER A 92 -14.19 1.86 3.88
N SER A 93 -13.04 1.19 3.78
CA SER A 93 -12.71 0.29 2.66
C SER A 93 -12.82 -1.19 3.01
N ASN A 94 -13.30 -1.52 4.22
CA ASN A 94 -13.47 -2.89 4.72
C ASN A 94 -12.18 -3.73 4.63
N LEU A 95 -11.03 -3.12 4.96
CA LEU A 95 -9.79 -3.86 5.05
C LEU A 95 -9.74 -4.64 6.36
N GLU A 96 -9.24 -5.86 6.29
CA GLU A 96 -9.03 -6.74 7.44
C GLU A 96 -7.55 -6.79 7.84
N GLU A 97 -7.28 -6.89 9.15
CA GLU A 97 -5.91 -7.00 9.64
C GLU A 97 -5.40 -8.43 9.38
N LEU A 98 -4.42 -8.55 8.48
CA LEU A 98 -3.77 -9.82 8.17
C LEU A 98 -2.73 -10.18 9.22
N MET A 99 -1.90 -9.21 9.62
CA MET A 99 -0.79 -9.45 10.55
C MET A 99 -0.39 -8.17 11.29
N ARG A 100 0.11 -8.36 12.51
CA ARG A 100 0.68 -7.28 13.33
C ARG A 100 1.96 -7.75 14.01
N ILE A 101 3.00 -6.93 13.90
CA ILE A 101 4.23 -7.06 14.68
C ILE A 101 4.30 -5.83 15.59
N LYS A 102 4.55 -6.03 16.89
CA LYS A 102 4.68 -4.92 17.84
C LYS A 102 5.91 -5.15 18.71
N GLU A 103 6.75 -4.12 18.83
CA GLU A 103 7.91 -4.09 19.70
C GLU A 103 7.98 -2.71 20.37
N GLY A 104 7.70 -2.65 21.68
CA GLY A 104 7.61 -1.39 22.41
C GLY A 104 6.59 -0.43 21.79
N ASN A 105 7.05 0.73 21.36
CA ASN A 105 6.24 1.75 20.68
C ASN A 105 6.22 1.59 19.14
N SER A 106 7.01 0.67 18.61
CA SER A 106 7.11 0.39 17.17
C SER A 106 6.10 -0.66 16.76
N SER A 107 5.59 -0.57 15.55
CA SER A 107 4.64 -1.55 15.02
C SER A 107 4.68 -1.61 13.49
N ILE A 108 4.51 -2.82 12.96
CA ILE A 108 4.24 -3.10 11.56
C ILE A 108 2.88 -3.76 11.51
N LYS A 109 1.98 -3.24 10.69
CA LYS A 109 0.64 -3.79 10.50
C LYS A 109 0.39 -3.98 9.03
N PHE A 110 -0.20 -5.12 8.68
CA PHE A 110 -0.64 -5.43 7.35
C PHE A 110 -2.15 -5.59 7.35
N TYR A 111 -2.79 -4.98 6.36
CA TYR A 111 -4.23 -5.07 6.12
C TYR A 111 -4.45 -5.48 4.69
N ILE A 112 -5.51 -6.22 4.44
CA ILE A 112 -5.89 -6.70 3.11
C ILE A 112 -7.34 -6.36 2.80
N LEU A 113 -7.62 -6.15 1.52
CA LEU A 113 -8.95 -6.22 0.96
C LEU A 113 -9.04 -7.54 0.17
N GLU A 114 -9.91 -8.44 0.61
CA GLU A 114 -10.09 -9.76 0.00
C GLU A 114 -10.31 -9.69 -1.52
N GLY A 115 -9.75 -10.66 -2.22
CA GLY A 115 -9.83 -10.82 -3.66
C GLY A 115 -10.88 -11.81 -4.12
N SER A 116 -10.51 -12.57 -5.14
CA SER A 116 -11.38 -13.59 -5.74
C SER A 116 -11.34 -14.94 -5.02
N ASP A 117 -10.28 -15.20 -4.26
CA ASP A 117 -10.03 -16.43 -3.53
C ASP A 117 -9.07 -16.17 -2.36
N ASP A 118 -8.82 -17.19 -1.54
CA ASP A 118 -8.03 -17.13 -0.29
C ASP A 118 -6.56 -16.73 -0.49
N ASN A 119 -6.04 -16.84 -1.70
CA ASN A 119 -4.63 -16.52 -2.01
C ASN A 119 -4.47 -15.15 -2.66
N HIS A 120 -5.56 -14.55 -3.17
CA HIS A 120 -5.52 -13.28 -3.90
C HIS A 120 -6.23 -12.18 -3.14
N VAL A 121 -5.59 -11.03 -3.07
CA VAL A 121 -6.18 -9.83 -2.46
C VAL A 121 -6.21 -8.69 -3.49
N LYS A 122 -7.17 -7.77 -3.33
CA LYS A 122 -7.31 -6.58 -4.18
C LYS A 122 -6.43 -5.43 -3.73
N GLU A 123 -6.12 -5.38 -2.44
CA GLU A 123 -5.25 -4.39 -1.84
C GLU A 123 -4.47 -5.02 -0.69
N LEU A 124 -3.19 -4.65 -0.60
CA LEU A 124 -2.33 -4.87 0.55
C LEU A 124 -1.88 -3.51 1.07
N LEU A 125 -2.29 -3.17 2.28
CA LEU A 125 -1.89 -1.95 2.97
C LEU A 125 -0.91 -2.32 4.09
N MET A 126 0.27 -1.72 4.09
CA MET A 126 1.25 -1.85 5.17
C MET A 126 1.44 -0.51 5.87
N PHE A 127 1.37 -0.50 7.18
CA PHE A 127 1.63 0.68 7.98
C PHE A 127 2.68 0.39 9.07
N VAL A 128 3.81 1.07 8.97
CA VAL A 128 4.95 0.95 9.88
C VAL A 128 5.09 2.22 10.69
N LYS A 129 5.28 2.08 12.00
CA LYS A 129 5.65 3.17 12.91
C LYS A 129 6.84 2.76 13.77
N GLY A 130 7.71 3.71 14.08
CA GLY A 130 8.89 3.46 14.91
C GLY A 130 9.97 2.68 14.15
N LEU A 131 10.06 2.82 12.84
CA LEU A 131 11.03 2.10 12.02
C LEU A 131 12.47 2.37 12.48
N THR A 132 12.80 3.60 12.82
CA THR A 132 14.11 3.98 13.35
C THR A 132 14.48 3.18 14.59
N THR A 133 13.52 2.88 15.46
CA THR A 133 13.76 2.06 16.67
C THR A 133 14.01 0.59 16.32
N MET A 134 13.25 0.05 15.36
CA MET A 134 13.39 -1.34 14.90
C MET A 134 14.71 -1.60 14.16
N THR A 135 15.23 -0.57 13.49
CA THR A 135 16.42 -0.70 12.64
C THR A 135 17.71 -0.21 13.32
N LYS A 136 17.65 0.25 14.56
CA LYS A 136 18.84 0.76 15.30
C LYS A 136 20.05 -0.16 15.30
N ASN A 137 19.83 -1.47 15.25
CA ASN A 137 20.89 -2.48 15.24
C ASN A 137 21.24 -2.96 13.81
N GLN A 138 20.58 -2.44 12.79
CA GLN A 138 20.82 -2.75 11.40
C GLN A 138 21.42 -1.49 10.76
N ASN A 139 22.68 -1.55 10.35
CA ASN A 139 23.36 -0.45 9.64
C ASN A 139 22.79 -0.34 8.20
N ILE A 140 21.51 0.00 8.09
CA ILE A 140 20.87 0.24 6.79
C ILE A 140 21.32 1.61 6.32
N THR A 141 22.20 1.65 5.33
CA THR A 141 22.63 2.88 4.67
C THR A 141 22.20 2.87 3.21
N ILE A 142 21.64 3.97 2.74
CA ILE A 142 21.37 4.20 1.32
C ILE A 142 22.35 5.28 0.88
N ASN A 143 23.27 4.93 -0.04
CA ASN A 143 24.34 5.84 -0.49
C ASN A 143 25.20 6.41 0.66
N GLY A 144 25.46 5.61 1.71
CA GLY A 144 26.25 6.03 2.87
C GLY A 144 25.51 6.92 3.89
N ILE A 145 24.23 7.21 3.67
CA ILE A 145 23.39 7.98 4.58
C ILE A 145 22.41 7.02 5.27
N GLN A 146 22.31 7.11 6.60
CA GLN A 146 21.24 6.43 7.33
C GLN A 146 19.94 7.27 7.16
N PRO A 147 18.95 6.76 6.43
CA PRO A 147 17.68 7.47 6.32
C PRO A 147 16.98 7.44 7.68
N ILE A 148 16.68 8.61 8.21
CA ILE A 148 15.82 8.74 9.40
C ILE A 148 14.38 8.64 8.91
N VAL A 149 13.87 7.42 8.79
CA VAL A 149 12.47 7.17 8.46
C VAL A 149 11.78 6.60 9.70
N GLU A 150 10.81 7.31 10.21
CA GLU A 150 10.03 6.91 11.38
C GLU A 150 8.79 6.12 10.97
N THR A 151 8.17 6.48 9.85
CA THR A 151 6.90 5.93 9.41
C THR A 151 6.93 5.61 7.93
N VAL A 152 6.36 4.47 7.58
CA VAL A 152 6.10 4.04 6.20
C VAL A 152 4.63 3.65 6.08
N LEU A 153 3.97 4.20 5.08
CA LEU A 153 2.65 3.76 4.61
C LEU A 153 2.80 3.27 3.17
N LEU A 154 2.47 2.00 2.93
CA LEU A 154 2.48 1.39 1.62
C LEU A 154 1.09 0.88 1.28
N SER A 155 0.59 1.22 0.10
CA SER A 155 -0.62 0.65 -0.50
C SER A 155 -0.27 0.05 -1.85
N LEU A 156 -0.53 -1.24 -2.01
CA LEU A 156 -0.39 -1.98 -3.26
C LEU A 156 -1.77 -2.43 -3.69
N LYS A 157 -2.18 -2.10 -4.92
CA LYS A 157 -3.51 -2.42 -5.48
C LYS A 157 -3.38 -3.22 -6.77
N GLY A 158 -4.31 -4.14 -6.96
CA GLY A 158 -4.35 -5.04 -8.11
C GLY A 158 -4.85 -6.43 -7.74
N THR A 159 -4.52 -7.43 -8.52
CA THR A 159 -4.68 -8.84 -8.15
C THR A 159 -3.35 -9.32 -7.57
N ILE A 160 -3.27 -9.36 -6.25
CA ILE A 160 -2.02 -9.62 -5.52
C ILE A 160 -2.05 -11.05 -5.00
N ASP A 161 -1.12 -11.90 -5.46
CA ASP A 161 -0.91 -13.23 -4.89
C ASP A 161 -0.04 -13.12 -3.63
N LEU A 162 -0.63 -13.39 -2.47
CA LEU A 162 0.05 -13.30 -1.18
C LEU A 162 1.24 -14.27 -1.05
N ARG A 163 1.22 -15.39 -1.77
CA ARG A 163 2.34 -16.35 -1.80
C ARG A 163 3.56 -15.75 -2.50
N GLU A 164 3.35 -15.02 -3.59
CA GLU A 164 4.43 -14.34 -4.31
C GLU A 164 4.99 -13.16 -3.50
N VAL A 165 4.14 -12.37 -2.86
CA VAL A 165 4.57 -11.31 -1.92
C VAL A 165 5.43 -11.90 -0.81
N SER A 166 5.02 -13.02 -0.23
CA SER A 166 5.76 -13.73 0.83
C SER A 166 7.15 -14.19 0.36
N LYS A 167 7.27 -14.71 -0.87
CA LYS A 167 8.56 -15.11 -1.47
C LYS A 167 9.48 -13.89 -1.67
N LEU A 168 8.93 -12.79 -2.18
CA LEU A 168 9.69 -11.55 -2.42
C LEU A 168 10.21 -10.93 -1.13
N THR A 169 9.37 -10.83 -0.10
CA THR A 169 9.78 -10.26 1.18
C THR A 169 10.84 -11.10 1.89
N ALA A 170 10.78 -12.43 1.74
CA ALA A 170 11.81 -13.33 2.25
C ALA A 170 13.16 -13.14 1.54
N LYS A 171 13.17 -12.91 0.21
CA LYS A 171 14.39 -12.67 -0.57
C LYS A 171 15.03 -11.31 -0.29
N LEU A 172 14.18 -10.28 -0.07
CA LEU A 172 14.66 -8.92 0.17
C LEU A 172 15.10 -8.66 1.61
N ASN A 173 15.06 -9.68 2.48
CA ASN A 173 15.39 -9.54 3.91
C ASN A 173 14.62 -8.39 4.59
N VAL A 174 13.38 -8.14 4.15
CA VAL A 174 12.54 -7.11 4.73
C VAL A 174 12.18 -7.51 6.17
N PRO A 175 12.30 -6.63 7.16
CA PRO A 175 11.84 -6.90 8.51
C PRO A 175 10.38 -7.39 8.51
N GLY A 176 10.13 -8.59 9.01
CA GLY A 176 8.81 -9.23 9.01
C GLY A 176 8.49 -10.12 7.80
N GLY A 177 9.31 -10.17 6.75
CA GLY A 177 9.10 -11.01 5.58
C GLY A 177 9.06 -12.51 5.89
N GLU A 178 9.88 -12.98 6.83
CA GLU A 178 9.85 -14.35 7.32
C GLU A 178 8.52 -14.73 8.00
N LEU A 179 7.83 -13.77 8.58
CA LEU A 179 6.56 -13.99 9.26
C LEU A 179 5.39 -14.08 8.27
N LEU A 180 5.44 -13.34 7.16
CA LEU A 180 4.50 -13.50 6.05
C LEU A 180 4.55 -14.91 5.47
N LYS A 181 5.76 -15.49 5.34
CA LYS A 181 5.96 -16.86 4.88
C LYS A 181 5.34 -17.91 5.80
N LYS A 182 5.23 -17.64 7.09
CA LYS A 182 4.55 -18.55 8.05
C LYS A 182 3.03 -18.44 7.96
N ALA A 183 2.50 -17.23 7.76
CA ALA A 183 1.05 -17.00 7.64
C ALA A 183 0.43 -17.60 6.37
N THR A 184 1.22 -17.78 5.29
CA THR A 184 0.74 -18.36 4.02
C THR A 184 0.93 -19.89 3.91
N LYS A 185 1.38 -20.56 4.97
CA LYS A 185 1.62 -22.03 4.98
C LYS A 185 0.51 -22.86 5.61
N GLU A 186 -0.52 -22.24 6.14
CA GLU A 186 -1.76 -22.90 6.59
C GLU A 186 -2.84 -22.78 5.50
#